data_333efbd6cee69bab837b442af2e75424
#
_entry.id   333efbd6cee69bab837b442af2e75424
#
_cell.length_a   1.000
_cell.length_b   1.000
_cell.length_c   1.000
_cell.angle_alpha   90.00
_cell.angle_beta   90.00
_cell.angle_gamma   90.00
#
_symmetry.space_group_name_H-M   'P 1'
#
loop_
_entity.id
_entity.type
_entity.pdbx_description
1 polymer ?
#
loop_
_entity_poly.entity_id
_entity_poly.type
_entity_poly.pdbx_seq_one_letter_code
_entity_poly.pdbx_strand_id
1 'polypeptide(L)'
;MAGVLVKSLSQRKCFTIEVTSSVRDAADKLTEFNIGAMPVIDSQGNVVGIISERDISRYVCNEKLNLDENISKIMSKNIISCDLEISVSELMETMTNRKIRHMPIIDKHKLIGIVSIGDVVNHIIREYEVENDALRNYINGFS
;
A
#
# COMPACT_ATOMS: atom_id res chain seq x y z
N MET A 1 17.76 -9.21 -3.49
CA MET A 1 16.96 -10.13 -4.32
C MET A 1 15.62 -9.53 -4.66
N ALA A 2 15.20 -9.67 -5.90
CA ALA A 2 13.89 -9.21 -6.32
C ALA A 2 12.78 -9.97 -5.57
N GLY A 3 11.71 -9.25 -5.20
CA GLY A 3 10.55 -9.85 -4.58
C GLY A 3 10.63 -10.13 -3.09
N VAL A 4 11.77 -9.93 -2.44
CA VAL A 4 11.93 -10.25 -0.99
C VAL A 4 10.97 -9.44 -0.13
N LEU A 5 10.90 -8.12 -0.33
CA LEU A 5 10.00 -7.26 0.43
C LEU A 5 8.54 -7.63 0.20
N VAL A 6 8.14 -7.74 -1.06
CA VAL A 6 6.74 -7.98 -1.42
C VAL A 6 6.26 -9.36 -0.94
N LYS A 7 7.11 -10.39 -1.05
CA LYS A 7 6.81 -11.72 -0.52
C LYS A 7 6.61 -11.68 1.00
N SER A 8 7.42 -10.92 1.70
CA SER A 8 7.28 -10.72 3.14
C SER A 8 5.96 -10.03 3.49
N LEU A 9 5.61 -8.97 2.76
CA LEU A 9 4.38 -8.23 3.00
C LEU A 9 3.12 -9.05 2.69
N SER A 10 3.19 -10.01 1.76
CA SER A 10 2.05 -10.87 1.42
C SER A 10 1.65 -11.80 2.57
N GLN A 11 2.50 -11.95 3.59
CA GLN A 11 2.21 -12.76 4.77
C GLN A 11 1.35 -12.03 5.80
N ARG A 12 1.28 -10.69 5.73
CA ARG A 12 0.45 -9.92 6.66
C ARG A 12 -0.98 -9.81 6.13
N LYS A 13 -1.92 -9.54 7.05
CA LYS A 13 -3.32 -9.37 6.69
C LYS A 13 -3.52 -8.17 5.77
N CYS A 14 -4.23 -8.37 4.67
CA CYS A 14 -4.62 -7.30 3.76
C CYS A 14 -6.06 -6.88 4.06
N PHE A 15 -6.25 -5.65 4.49
CA PHE A 15 -7.57 -5.08 4.73
C PHE A 15 -8.15 -4.56 3.42
N THR A 16 -9.40 -4.88 3.15
CA THR A 16 -10.14 -4.45 1.96
C THR A 16 -11.48 -3.85 2.35
N ILE A 17 -12.10 -3.15 1.41
CA ILE A 17 -13.44 -2.60 1.59
C ILE A 17 -14.26 -2.87 0.32
N GLU A 18 -15.53 -3.16 0.50
CA GLU A 18 -16.44 -3.42 -0.62
C GLU A 18 -16.82 -2.11 -1.32
N VAL A 19 -16.95 -2.18 -2.64
CA VAL A 19 -17.27 -1.01 -3.49
C VAL A 19 -18.62 -0.38 -3.16
N THR A 20 -19.50 -1.12 -2.50
CA THR A 20 -20.82 -0.61 -2.05
C THR A 20 -20.76 0.22 -0.77
N SER A 21 -19.60 0.33 -0.16
CA SER A 21 -19.43 1.04 1.12
C SER A 21 -19.48 2.55 0.95
N SER A 22 -19.76 3.24 2.05
CA SER A 22 -19.80 4.70 2.10
C SER A 22 -18.43 5.30 2.44
N VAL A 23 -18.31 6.62 2.22
CA VAL A 23 -17.13 7.39 2.64
C VAL A 23 -16.90 7.25 4.14
N ARG A 24 -17.97 7.27 4.94
CA ARG A 24 -17.91 7.07 6.39
C ARG A 24 -17.31 5.72 6.73
N ASP A 25 -17.77 4.65 6.07
CA ASP A 25 -17.25 3.30 6.29
C ASP A 25 -15.75 3.22 6.01
N ALA A 26 -15.31 3.87 4.93
CA ALA A 26 -13.89 3.89 4.57
C ALA A 26 -13.05 4.64 5.63
N ALA A 27 -13.53 5.81 6.06
CA ALA A 27 -12.85 6.60 7.09
C ALA A 27 -12.74 5.81 8.41
N ASP A 28 -13.82 5.14 8.80
CA ASP A 28 -13.86 4.33 10.02
C ASP A 28 -12.85 3.17 9.94
N LYS A 29 -12.81 2.45 8.81
CA LYS A 29 -11.89 1.33 8.65
C LYS A 29 -10.43 1.78 8.61
N LEU A 30 -10.11 2.83 7.88
CA LEU A 30 -8.74 3.37 7.83
C LEU A 30 -8.26 3.75 9.23
N THR A 31 -9.13 4.35 10.02
CA THR A 31 -8.82 4.75 11.39
C THR A 31 -8.69 3.54 12.32
N GLU A 32 -9.65 2.61 12.27
CA GLU A 32 -9.67 1.42 13.12
C GLU A 32 -8.43 0.55 12.90
N PHE A 33 -8.07 0.32 11.65
CA PHE A 33 -6.93 -0.53 11.30
C PHE A 33 -5.60 0.24 11.24
N ASN A 34 -5.64 1.56 11.44
CA ASN A 34 -4.46 2.43 11.40
C ASN A 34 -3.66 2.24 10.10
N ILE A 35 -4.35 2.31 8.98
CA ILE A 35 -3.76 2.17 7.64
C ILE A 35 -4.06 3.40 6.79
N GLY A 36 -3.18 3.68 5.82
CA GLY A 36 -3.31 4.87 4.95
C GLY A 36 -4.13 4.64 3.70
N ALA A 37 -4.33 3.39 3.31
CA ALA A 37 -5.09 3.04 2.12
C ALA A 37 -5.50 1.58 2.17
N MET A 38 -6.53 1.23 1.40
CA MET A 38 -6.94 -0.16 1.23
C MET A 38 -7.53 -0.37 -0.15
N PRO A 39 -7.36 -1.58 -0.72
CA PRO A 39 -8.02 -1.93 -1.96
C PRO A 39 -9.53 -1.98 -1.80
N VAL A 40 -10.22 -1.53 -2.85
CA VAL A 40 -11.68 -1.61 -2.97
C VAL A 40 -12.01 -2.79 -3.86
N ILE A 41 -12.85 -3.68 -3.39
CA ILE A 41 -13.20 -4.92 -4.10
C ILE A 41 -14.68 -4.95 -4.47
N ASP A 42 -14.99 -5.66 -5.56
CA ASP A 42 -16.37 -5.94 -5.95
C ASP A 42 -16.88 -7.22 -5.26
N SER A 43 -18.11 -7.63 -5.59
CA SER A 43 -18.73 -8.81 -5.00
C SER A 43 -17.99 -10.13 -5.31
N GLN A 44 -17.16 -10.12 -6.34
CA GLN A 44 -16.38 -11.28 -6.78
C GLN A 44 -14.95 -11.26 -6.23
N GLY A 45 -14.60 -10.24 -5.43
CA GLY A 45 -13.27 -10.11 -4.87
C GLY A 45 -12.26 -9.44 -5.78
N ASN A 46 -12.68 -8.92 -6.95
CA ASN A 46 -11.79 -8.22 -7.86
C ASN A 46 -11.50 -6.81 -7.36
N VAL A 47 -10.25 -6.37 -7.49
CA VAL A 47 -9.85 -5.00 -7.13
C VAL A 47 -10.39 -4.04 -8.19
N VAL A 48 -11.24 -3.11 -7.77
CA VAL A 48 -11.86 -2.12 -8.66
C VAL A 48 -11.37 -0.70 -8.37
N GLY A 49 -10.61 -0.51 -7.31
CA GLY A 49 -10.05 0.78 -6.96
C GLY A 49 -9.21 0.70 -5.71
N ILE A 50 -8.69 1.85 -5.30
CA ILE A 50 -8.00 2.05 -4.02
C ILE A 50 -8.58 3.30 -3.37
N ILE A 51 -8.90 3.21 -2.09
CA ILE A 51 -9.32 4.34 -1.27
C ILE A 51 -8.24 4.66 -0.25
N SER A 52 -7.87 5.94 -0.15
CA SER A 52 -6.80 6.40 0.74
C SER A 52 -7.27 7.54 1.63
N GLU A 53 -6.48 7.81 2.68
CA GLU A 53 -6.67 8.98 3.53
C GLU A 53 -6.69 10.27 2.71
N ARG A 54 -5.86 10.34 1.67
CA ARG A 54 -5.79 11.50 0.78
C ARG A 54 -7.08 11.69 0.00
N ASP A 55 -7.69 10.61 -0.47
CA ASP A 55 -8.98 10.67 -1.17
C ASP A 55 -10.06 11.26 -0.27
N ILE A 56 -10.10 10.80 0.98
CA ILE A 56 -11.05 11.29 1.97
C ILE A 56 -10.78 12.74 2.31
N SER A 57 -9.52 13.12 2.51
CA SER A 57 -9.13 14.49 2.79
C SER A 57 -9.54 15.44 1.66
N ARG A 58 -9.35 15.05 0.41
CA ARG A 58 -9.79 15.83 -0.75
C ARG A 58 -11.30 15.97 -0.79
N TYR A 59 -12.01 14.91 -0.45
CA TYR A 59 -13.47 14.91 -0.44
C TYR A 59 -14.03 15.82 0.65
N VAL A 60 -13.38 15.87 1.80
CA VAL A 60 -13.79 16.75 2.93
C VAL A 60 -13.78 18.22 2.52
N CYS A 61 -12.92 18.61 1.59
CA CYS A 61 -12.87 19.97 1.05
C CYS A 61 -13.99 20.27 0.06
N ASN A 62 -14.81 19.30 -0.29
CA ASN A 62 -15.91 19.48 -1.23
C ASN A 62 -17.11 20.14 -0.51
N GLU A 63 -17.68 21.18 -1.12
CA GLU A 63 -18.84 21.89 -0.58
C GLU A 63 -20.08 21.00 -0.43
N LYS A 64 -20.17 19.93 -1.21
CA LYS A 64 -21.27 18.97 -1.18
C LYS A 64 -20.94 17.72 -0.39
N LEU A 65 -20.13 17.85 0.65
CA LEU A 65 -19.71 16.74 1.50
C LEU A 65 -20.92 15.95 2.00
N ASN A 66 -20.91 14.65 1.72
CA ASN A 66 -21.90 13.70 2.18
C ASN A 66 -21.19 12.42 2.58
N LEU A 67 -21.11 12.13 3.86
CA LEU A 67 -20.41 10.94 4.37
C LEU A 67 -21.10 9.63 3.98
N ASP A 68 -22.36 9.68 3.57
CA ASP A 68 -23.10 8.52 3.09
C ASP A 68 -22.89 8.27 1.58
N GLU A 69 -22.11 9.13 0.92
CA GLU A 69 -21.74 8.97 -0.49
C GLU A 69 -20.97 7.66 -0.70
N ASN A 70 -21.20 7.02 -1.85
CA ASN A 70 -20.51 5.78 -2.19
C ASN A 70 -19.03 6.05 -2.51
N ILE A 71 -18.15 5.19 -1.99
CA ILE A 71 -16.70 5.35 -2.17
C ILE A 71 -16.25 5.27 -3.63
N SER A 72 -17.05 4.65 -4.50
CA SER A 72 -16.71 4.55 -5.93
C SER A 72 -16.57 5.92 -6.59
N LYS A 73 -17.17 6.96 -6.02
CA LYS A 73 -17.08 8.33 -6.53
C LYS A 73 -15.80 9.04 -6.16
N ILE A 74 -15.11 8.60 -5.11
CA ILE A 74 -13.90 9.27 -4.63
C ILE A 74 -12.64 8.40 -4.71
N MET A 75 -12.78 7.10 -4.85
CA MET A 75 -11.64 6.18 -4.93
C MET A 75 -10.85 6.39 -6.23
N SER A 76 -9.58 6.02 -6.22
CA SER A 76 -8.78 5.95 -7.43
C SER A 76 -9.15 4.69 -8.20
N LYS A 77 -9.52 4.83 -9.47
CA LYS A 77 -9.87 3.72 -10.37
C LYS A 77 -8.70 3.29 -11.24
N ASN A 78 -7.66 4.09 -11.30
CA ASN A 78 -6.44 3.78 -12.06
C ASN A 78 -5.53 2.93 -11.18
N ILE A 79 -5.76 1.62 -11.20
CA ILE A 79 -5.06 0.67 -10.34
C ILE A 79 -3.70 0.33 -10.96
N ILE A 80 -2.65 0.67 -10.22
CA ILE A 80 -1.28 0.29 -10.55
C ILE A 80 -0.88 -0.73 -9.52
N SER A 81 -0.73 -1.98 -9.94
CA SER A 81 -0.41 -3.11 -9.07
C SER A 81 0.99 -3.62 -9.32
N CYS A 82 1.48 -4.45 -8.41
CA CYS A 82 2.74 -5.15 -8.57
C CYS A 82 2.55 -6.66 -8.36
N ASP A 83 3.53 -7.43 -8.82
CA ASP A 83 3.57 -8.88 -8.59
C ASP A 83 4.55 -9.22 -7.47
N LEU A 84 4.69 -10.52 -7.18
CA LEU A 84 5.57 -11.00 -6.12
C LEU A 84 7.06 -10.85 -6.42
N GLU A 85 7.42 -10.63 -7.68
CA GLU A 85 8.82 -10.60 -8.10
C GLU A 85 9.39 -9.18 -8.21
N ILE A 86 8.56 -8.16 -8.01
CA ILE A 86 9.01 -6.76 -8.15
C ILE A 86 10.12 -6.43 -7.15
N SER A 87 11.14 -5.73 -7.61
CA SER A 87 12.24 -5.29 -6.77
C SER A 87 11.89 -3.99 -6.04
N VAL A 88 12.62 -3.71 -4.96
CA VAL A 88 12.49 -2.45 -4.22
C VAL A 88 12.77 -1.25 -5.12
N SER A 89 13.78 -1.35 -5.99
CA SER A 89 14.09 -0.30 -6.97
C SER A 89 12.93 -0.01 -7.91
N GLU A 90 12.30 -1.05 -8.43
CA GLU A 90 11.15 -0.91 -9.33
C GLU A 90 9.94 -0.33 -8.62
N LEU A 91 9.71 -0.74 -7.36
CA LEU A 91 8.66 -0.16 -6.52
C LEU A 91 8.87 1.34 -6.33
N MET A 92 10.07 1.75 -5.95
CA MET A 92 10.40 3.16 -5.74
C MET A 92 10.23 3.97 -7.02
N GLU A 93 10.73 3.44 -8.12
CA GLU A 93 10.61 4.10 -9.42
C GLU A 93 9.15 4.29 -9.82
N THR A 94 8.35 3.25 -9.69
CA THR A 94 6.92 3.30 -10.03
C THR A 94 6.17 4.28 -9.13
N MET A 95 6.39 4.20 -7.81
CA MET A 95 5.73 5.10 -6.86
C MET A 95 6.10 6.56 -7.10
N THR A 96 7.36 6.83 -7.42
CA THR A 96 7.86 8.17 -7.71
C THR A 96 7.29 8.71 -9.01
N ASN A 97 7.39 7.93 -10.08
CA ASN A 97 6.95 8.36 -11.42
C ASN A 97 5.43 8.52 -11.52
N ARG A 98 4.70 7.66 -10.84
CA ARG A 98 3.23 7.69 -10.85
C ARG A 98 2.64 8.51 -9.71
N LYS A 99 3.49 9.01 -8.80
CA LYS A 99 3.09 9.80 -7.62
C LYS A 99 2.04 9.08 -6.78
N ILE A 100 2.27 7.80 -6.56
CA ILE A 100 1.40 6.94 -5.72
C ILE A 100 2.19 6.44 -4.53
N ARG A 101 1.49 6.18 -3.43
CA ARG A 101 2.09 5.74 -2.16
C ARG A 101 1.71 4.32 -1.75
N HIS A 102 0.81 3.71 -2.49
CA HIS A 102 0.29 2.38 -2.21
C HIS A 102 0.08 1.63 -3.51
N MET A 103 0.46 0.35 -3.53
CA MET A 103 0.26 -0.52 -4.68
C MET A 103 -0.29 -1.86 -4.20
N PRO A 104 -1.42 -2.31 -4.77
CA PRO A 104 -1.89 -3.67 -4.50
C PRO A 104 -0.88 -4.69 -5.03
N ILE A 105 -0.73 -5.77 -4.29
CA ILE A 105 0.07 -6.92 -4.70
C ILE A 105 -0.90 -7.95 -5.25
N ILE A 106 -0.76 -8.27 -6.54
CA ILE A 106 -1.66 -9.20 -7.23
C ILE A 106 -0.84 -10.37 -7.77
N ASP A 107 -1.23 -11.58 -7.40
CA ASP A 107 -0.61 -12.81 -7.87
C ASP A 107 -1.70 -13.71 -8.46
N LYS A 108 -1.50 -14.16 -9.70
CA LYS A 108 -2.44 -15.04 -10.41
C LYS A 108 -3.88 -14.50 -10.36
N HIS A 109 -4.03 -13.20 -10.65
CA HIS A 109 -5.29 -12.47 -10.65
C HIS A 109 -5.95 -12.31 -9.28
N LYS A 110 -5.25 -12.67 -8.19
CA LYS A 110 -5.76 -12.52 -6.82
C LYS A 110 -5.01 -11.46 -6.05
N LEU A 111 -5.76 -10.64 -5.32
CA LEU A 111 -5.19 -9.69 -4.37
C LEU A 111 -4.62 -10.46 -3.18
N ILE A 112 -3.32 -10.28 -2.93
CA ILE A 112 -2.63 -10.94 -1.82
C ILE A 112 -2.09 -9.97 -0.78
N GLY A 113 -2.05 -8.68 -1.08
CA GLY A 113 -1.56 -7.70 -0.13
C GLY A 113 -1.52 -6.30 -0.71
N ILE A 114 -0.95 -5.39 0.05
CA ILE A 114 -0.71 -4.01 -0.37
C ILE A 114 0.67 -3.59 0.14
N VAL A 115 1.42 -2.86 -0.68
CA VAL A 115 2.70 -2.28 -0.29
C VAL A 115 2.58 -0.78 -0.28
N SER A 116 3.10 -0.15 0.79
CA SER A 116 3.12 1.31 0.94
C SER A 116 4.54 1.85 0.76
N ILE A 117 4.65 3.16 0.50
CA ILE A 117 5.96 3.83 0.46
C ILE A 117 6.67 3.69 1.81
N GLY A 118 5.94 3.68 2.93
CA GLY A 118 6.50 3.45 4.25
C GLY A 118 7.14 2.07 4.38
N ASP A 119 6.52 1.04 3.81
CA ASP A 119 7.08 -0.31 3.78
C ASP A 119 8.42 -0.34 3.04
N VAL A 120 8.48 0.36 1.91
CA VAL A 120 9.70 0.44 1.08
C VAL A 120 10.81 1.16 1.84
N VAL A 121 10.50 2.31 2.43
CA VAL A 121 11.47 3.10 3.20
C VAL A 121 11.99 2.30 4.39
N ASN A 122 11.11 1.65 5.14
CA ASN A 122 11.51 0.82 6.29
C ASN A 122 12.42 -0.34 5.87
N HIS A 123 12.12 -0.96 4.74
CA HIS A 123 12.96 -2.04 4.22
C HIS A 123 14.37 -1.54 3.87
N ILE A 124 14.47 -0.39 3.21
CA ILE A 124 15.77 0.23 2.86
C ILE A 124 16.56 0.56 4.11
N ILE A 125 15.92 1.14 5.12
CA ILE A 125 16.56 1.49 6.39
C ILE A 125 17.10 0.23 7.06
N ARG A 126 16.32 -0.84 7.13
CA ARG A 126 16.75 -2.11 7.74
C ARG A 126 17.93 -2.73 7.02
N GLU A 127 17.91 -2.73 5.69
CA GLU A 127 19.05 -3.25 4.92
C GLU A 127 20.31 -2.42 5.14
N TYR A 128 20.18 -1.10 5.21
CA TYR A 128 21.30 -0.22 5.52
C TYR A 128 21.87 -0.52 6.92
N GLU A 129 21.04 -0.71 7.91
CA GLU A 129 21.46 -1.05 9.28
C GLU A 129 22.20 -2.38 9.33
N VAL A 130 21.68 -3.41 8.66
CA VAL A 130 22.32 -4.74 8.59
C VAL A 130 23.69 -4.63 7.92
N GLU A 131 23.79 -3.94 6.81
CA GLU A 131 25.04 -3.72 6.09
C GLU A 131 26.05 -2.96 6.96
N ASN A 132 25.60 -1.92 7.65
CA ASN A 132 26.44 -1.11 8.51
C ASN A 132 26.95 -1.91 9.73
N ASP A 133 26.10 -2.74 10.33
CA ASP A 133 26.50 -3.62 11.45
C ASP A 133 27.50 -4.69 10.99
N ALA A 134 27.29 -5.28 9.83
CA ALA A 134 28.21 -6.26 9.24
C ALA A 134 29.58 -5.62 9.01
N LEU A 135 29.63 -4.39 8.50
CA LEU A 135 30.87 -3.65 8.28
C LEU A 135 31.57 -3.34 9.60
N ARG A 136 30.84 -2.91 10.63
CA ARG A 136 31.39 -2.67 11.96
C ARG A 136 31.98 -3.92 12.56
N ASN A 137 31.28 -5.05 12.48
CA ASN A 137 31.76 -6.34 12.98
C ASN A 137 33.03 -6.76 12.23
N TYR A 138 33.10 -6.55 10.93
CA TYR A 138 34.28 -6.84 10.15
C TYR A 138 35.48 -6.00 10.60
N ILE A 139 35.29 -4.69 10.78
CA ILE A 139 36.33 -3.77 11.26
C ILE A 139 36.79 -4.16 12.65
N ASN A 140 35.84 -4.45 13.57
CA ASN A 140 36.15 -4.82 14.96
C ASN A 140 36.88 -6.16 15.06
N GLY A 141 36.70 -7.04 14.09
CA GLY A 141 37.39 -8.32 14.02
C GLY A 141 38.90 -8.21 13.77
N PHE A 142 39.37 -7.04 13.35
CA PHE A 142 40.79 -6.77 13.09
C PHE A 142 41.48 -5.97 14.18
N SER A 143 40.80 -5.63 15.26
CA SER A 143 41.36 -4.84 16.35
C SER A 143 41.91 -5.67 17.49
#